data_66f501906506216599662126bd71f63e
#
_entry.id   66f501906506216599662126bd71f63e
#
_cell.length_a   1.000
_cell.length_b   1.000
_cell.length_c   1.000
_cell.angle_alpha   90.00
_cell.angle_beta   90.00
_cell.angle_gamma   90.00
#
_symmetry.space_group_name_H-M   'P 1'
#
loop_
_entity.id
_entity.type
_entity.pdbx_description
1 polymer ?
#
loop_
_entity_poly.entity_id
_entity_poly.type
_entity_poly.pdbx_seq_one_letter_code
_entity_poly.pdbx_strand_id
1 'polypeptide(L)'
;MLNIYPGETGIINIEVDGEIDAAAMEVGLNKLVDMCEDMQNGKLFYRITNFKMPTLAALGVEFMMMPKLFQLIGKVDKAAVLTDENWIAKASIIEGALIPGLEIRPFELDEDAAALEFLRS
;
A
#
# COMPACT_ATOMS: atom_id res chain seq x y z
N MET A 1 11.42 -1.42 8.00
CA MET A 1 10.49 -2.51 8.37
C MET A 1 9.25 -2.45 7.50
N LEU A 2 8.85 -3.57 6.98
CA LEU A 2 7.60 -3.73 6.24
C LEU A 2 6.72 -4.76 6.95
N ASN A 3 5.52 -4.37 7.32
CA ASN A 3 4.59 -5.22 8.05
C ASN A 3 3.23 -5.20 7.36
N ILE A 4 2.69 -6.37 7.03
CA ILE A 4 1.41 -6.51 6.34
C ILE A 4 0.54 -7.47 7.12
N TYR A 5 -0.66 -7.02 7.52
CA TYR A 5 -1.55 -7.82 8.35
C TYR A 5 -3.01 -7.46 8.08
N PRO A 6 -3.95 -8.40 8.34
CA PRO A 6 -5.36 -8.10 8.14
C PRO A 6 -5.87 -7.10 9.18
N GLY A 7 -6.72 -6.18 8.74
CA GLY A 7 -7.44 -5.25 9.61
C GLY A 7 -8.90 -5.65 9.70
N GLU A 8 -9.79 -4.66 9.59
CA GLU A 8 -11.23 -4.93 9.49
C GLU A 8 -11.53 -5.74 8.23
N THR A 9 -12.71 -6.35 8.18
CA THR A 9 -13.14 -7.14 7.02
C THR A 9 -12.99 -6.33 5.73
N GLY A 10 -12.21 -6.86 4.80
CA GLY A 10 -11.96 -6.21 3.51
C GLY A 10 -10.85 -5.17 3.52
N ILE A 11 -10.20 -4.93 4.67
CA ILE A 11 -9.09 -3.97 4.79
C ILE A 11 -7.80 -4.71 5.13
N ILE A 12 -6.74 -4.39 4.40
CA ILE A 12 -5.38 -4.89 4.68
C ILE A 12 -4.53 -3.71 5.15
N ASN A 13 -3.86 -3.89 6.30
CA ASN A 13 -2.94 -2.91 6.83
C ASN A 13 -1.53 -3.16 6.29
N ILE A 14 -0.89 -2.09 5.80
CA ILE A 14 0.50 -2.12 5.35
C ILE A 14 1.24 -1.04 6.12
N GLU A 15 2.27 -1.41 6.87
CA GLU A 15 3.09 -0.48 7.62
C GLU A 15 4.52 -0.51 7.10
N VAL A 16 5.04 0.66 6.77
CA VAL A 16 6.43 0.84 6.34
C VAL A 16 7.11 1.77 7.33
N ASP A 17 8.23 1.34 7.90
CA ASP A 17 9.03 2.14 8.82
C ASP A 17 10.50 1.97 8.45
N GLY A 18 11.14 3.06 8.05
CA GLY A 18 12.54 3.06 7.66
C GLY A 18 12.81 2.39 6.32
N GLU A 19 14.00 1.80 6.17
CA GLU A 19 14.43 1.18 4.93
C GLU A 19 13.90 -0.25 4.79
N ILE A 20 13.54 -0.64 3.57
CA ILE A 20 13.10 -2.00 3.24
C ILE A 20 14.16 -2.65 2.37
N ASP A 21 14.68 -3.81 2.80
CA ASP A 21 15.63 -4.60 2.01
C ASP A 21 14.91 -5.60 1.09
N ALA A 22 15.69 -6.29 0.25
CA ALA A 22 15.13 -7.22 -0.73
C ALA A 22 14.35 -8.37 -0.08
N ALA A 23 14.86 -8.93 1.03
CA ALA A 23 14.20 -10.04 1.72
C ALA A 23 12.84 -9.60 2.30
N ALA A 24 12.80 -8.43 2.94
CA ALA A 24 11.55 -7.89 3.49
C ALA A 24 10.55 -7.57 2.38
N MET A 25 11.03 -7.00 1.26
CA MET A 25 10.17 -6.68 0.12
C MET A 25 9.55 -7.94 -0.47
N GLU A 26 10.34 -8.99 -0.68
CA GLU A 26 9.84 -10.25 -1.22
C GLU A 26 8.78 -10.88 -0.33
N VAL A 27 9.06 -11.01 0.96
CA VAL A 27 8.11 -11.58 1.93
C VAL A 27 6.83 -10.75 1.99
N GLY A 28 6.97 -9.42 2.07
CA GLY A 28 5.83 -8.52 2.17
C GLY A 28 4.94 -8.55 0.94
N LEU A 29 5.52 -8.47 -0.25
CA LEU A 29 4.75 -8.47 -1.51
C LEU A 29 4.05 -9.81 -1.75
N ASN A 30 4.72 -10.94 -1.45
CA ASN A 30 4.09 -12.25 -1.55
C ASN A 30 2.91 -12.38 -0.59
N LYS A 31 3.06 -11.91 0.63
CA LYS A 31 1.99 -11.92 1.62
C LYS A 31 0.81 -11.06 1.17
N LEU A 32 1.09 -9.87 0.62
CA LEU A 32 0.04 -8.99 0.11
C LEU A 32 -0.73 -9.63 -1.03
N VAL A 33 -0.04 -10.24 -1.99
CA VAL A 33 -0.66 -10.93 -3.12
C VAL A 33 -1.55 -12.08 -2.62
N ASP A 34 -1.04 -12.90 -1.68
CA ASP A 34 -1.80 -14.01 -1.12
C ASP A 34 -3.06 -13.54 -0.38
N MET A 35 -2.94 -12.48 0.41
CA MET A 35 -4.06 -11.93 1.17
C MET A 35 -5.15 -11.33 0.28
N CYS A 36 -4.78 -10.84 -0.91
CA CYS A 36 -5.71 -10.22 -1.85
C CYS A 36 -6.27 -11.21 -2.87
N GLU A 37 -5.82 -12.45 -2.90
CA GLU A 37 -6.16 -13.42 -3.95
C GLU A 37 -7.68 -13.60 -4.13
N ASP A 38 -8.41 -13.72 -3.02
CA ASP A 38 -9.86 -13.92 -3.03
C ASP A 38 -10.65 -12.64 -2.75
N MET A 39 -9.99 -11.50 -2.77
CA MET A 39 -10.59 -10.22 -2.39
C MET A 39 -11.30 -9.58 -3.58
N GLN A 40 -12.45 -8.95 -3.33
CA GLN A 40 -13.16 -8.10 -4.28
C GLN A 40 -13.45 -6.77 -3.61
N ASN A 41 -13.21 -5.65 -4.32
CA ASN A 41 -13.38 -4.31 -3.78
C ASN A 41 -12.61 -4.12 -2.47
N GLY A 42 -11.38 -4.66 -2.43
CA GLY A 42 -10.52 -4.59 -1.25
C GLY A 42 -10.07 -3.17 -0.95
N LYS A 43 -9.65 -2.95 0.29
CA LYS A 43 -9.17 -1.66 0.78
C LYS A 43 -7.78 -1.82 1.36
N LEU A 44 -6.90 -0.86 1.10
CA LEU A 44 -5.57 -0.84 1.69
C LEU A 44 -5.44 0.35 2.64
N PHE A 45 -4.98 0.09 3.86
CA PHE A 45 -4.64 1.10 4.84
C PHE A 45 -3.11 1.13 4.94
N TYR A 46 -2.50 2.12 4.32
CA TYR A 46 -1.06 2.18 4.12
C TYR A 46 -0.46 3.28 5.00
N ARG A 47 0.38 2.90 5.96
CA ARG A 47 1.05 3.84 6.87
C ARG A 47 2.54 3.84 6.60
N ILE A 48 3.10 5.02 6.32
CA ILE A 48 4.53 5.20 6.03
C ILE A 48 5.13 6.16 7.07
N THR A 49 6.06 5.66 7.88
CA THR A 49 6.76 6.43 8.89
C THR A 49 8.27 6.32 8.68
N ASN A 50 9.02 7.36 9.03
CA ASN A 50 10.50 7.37 8.93
C ASN A 50 10.98 6.88 7.55
N PHE A 51 10.35 7.38 6.49
CA PHE A 51 10.60 6.89 5.15
C PHE A 51 12.08 7.01 4.75
N LYS A 52 12.61 5.92 4.19
CA LYS A 52 13.91 5.87 3.52
C LYS A 52 13.73 5.11 2.22
N MET A 53 14.48 5.52 1.19
CA MET A 53 14.41 4.83 -0.09
C MET A 53 14.75 3.33 0.09
N PRO A 54 13.96 2.42 -0.49
CA PRO A 54 14.30 1.00 -0.50
C PRO A 54 15.66 0.75 -1.15
N THR A 55 16.33 -0.34 -0.80
CA THR A 55 17.57 -0.73 -1.44
C THR A 55 17.34 -1.01 -2.94
N LEU A 56 18.39 -0.90 -3.75
CA LEU A 56 18.27 -1.24 -5.18
C LEU A 56 17.82 -2.68 -5.38
N ALA A 57 18.28 -3.61 -4.52
CA ALA A 57 17.84 -5.00 -4.57
C ALA A 57 16.34 -5.14 -4.27
N ALA A 58 15.81 -4.37 -3.30
CA ALA A 58 14.40 -4.36 -2.99
C ALA A 58 13.56 -3.84 -4.16
N LEU A 59 14.02 -2.78 -4.84
CA LEU A 59 13.35 -2.26 -6.03
C LEU A 59 13.35 -3.29 -7.17
N GLY A 60 14.42 -4.07 -7.29
CA GLY A 60 14.49 -5.17 -8.25
C GLY A 60 13.43 -6.24 -7.98
N VAL A 61 13.23 -6.62 -6.72
CA VAL A 61 12.19 -7.57 -6.33
C VAL A 61 10.81 -7.03 -6.70
N GLU A 62 10.53 -5.76 -6.39
CA GLU A 62 9.26 -5.12 -6.74
C GLU A 62 9.03 -5.16 -8.25
N PHE A 63 10.04 -4.84 -9.04
CA PHE A 63 9.95 -4.87 -10.50
C PHE A 63 9.64 -6.27 -11.03
N MET A 64 10.29 -7.31 -10.47
CA MET A 64 10.03 -8.69 -10.88
C MET A 64 8.63 -9.18 -10.52
N MET A 65 8.02 -8.61 -9.49
CA MET A 65 6.67 -8.98 -9.07
C MET A 65 5.58 -8.14 -9.73
N MET A 66 5.93 -7.22 -10.62
CA MET A 66 4.99 -6.31 -11.27
C MET A 66 3.77 -7.00 -11.88
N PRO A 67 3.89 -8.12 -12.63
CA PRO A 67 2.72 -8.80 -13.18
C PRO A 67 1.72 -9.25 -12.12
N LYS A 68 2.20 -9.73 -10.97
CA LYS A 68 1.34 -10.14 -9.85
C LYS A 68 0.68 -8.93 -9.19
N LEU A 69 1.40 -7.82 -9.08
CA LEU A 69 0.88 -6.58 -8.52
C LEU A 69 -0.21 -5.97 -9.41
N PHE A 70 -0.08 -6.06 -10.72
CA PHE A 70 -1.14 -5.62 -11.64
C PHE A 70 -2.42 -6.44 -11.48
N GLN A 71 -2.32 -7.74 -11.23
CA GLN A 71 -3.49 -8.56 -10.93
C GLN A 71 -4.17 -8.12 -9.63
N LEU A 72 -3.38 -7.74 -8.64
CA LEU A 72 -3.88 -7.25 -7.36
C LEU A 72 -4.67 -5.95 -7.50
N ILE A 73 -4.26 -5.06 -8.39
CA ILE A 73 -4.94 -3.77 -8.62
C ILE A 73 -6.41 -3.99 -8.97
N GLY A 74 -6.74 -5.03 -9.74
CA GLY A 74 -8.13 -5.35 -10.08
C GLY A 74 -8.97 -5.82 -8.90
N LYS A 75 -8.36 -6.14 -7.76
CA LYS A 75 -9.02 -6.64 -6.55
C LYS A 75 -9.14 -5.60 -5.44
N VAL A 76 -8.55 -4.44 -5.63
CA VAL A 76 -8.52 -3.34 -4.65
C VAL A 76 -9.10 -2.09 -5.30
N ASP A 77 -10.03 -1.41 -4.65
CA ASP A 77 -10.64 -0.20 -5.20
C ASP A 77 -10.28 1.09 -4.45
N LYS A 78 -9.83 1.00 -3.21
CA LYS A 78 -9.43 2.17 -2.43
C LYS A 78 -8.15 1.91 -1.63
N ALA A 79 -7.32 2.93 -1.53
CA ALA A 79 -6.13 2.91 -0.69
C ALA A 79 -6.01 4.24 0.04
N ALA A 80 -5.90 4.18 1.37
CA ALA A 80 -5.61 5.34 2.19
C ALA A 80 -4.12 5.31 2.53
N VAL A 81 -3.40 6.40 2.25
CA VAL A 81 -1.97 6.52 2.49
C VAL A 81 -1.74 7.55 3.59
N LEU A 82 -1.31 7.10 4.77
CA LEU A 82 -0.98 7.96 5.89
C LEU A 82 0.53 8.19 5.93
N THR A 83 0.95 9.43 5.77
CA THR A 83 2.37 9.77 5.73
C THR A 83 2.57 11.22 6.14
N ASP A 84 3.76 11.53 6.67
CA ASP A 84 4.20 12.90 6.94
C ASP A 84 5.08 13.46 5.81
N GLU A 85 5.29 12.68 4.74
CA GLU A 85 6.12 13.06 3.60
C GLU A 85 5.26 13.64 2.48
N ASN A 86 5.37 14.95 2.23
CA ASN A 86 4.55 15.64 1.24
C ASN A 86 4.67 15.08 -0.17
N TRP A 87 5.87 14.68 -0.57
CA TRP A 87 6.08 14.17 -1.92
C TRP A 87 5.40 12.79 -2.13
N ILE A 88 5.33 11.96 -1.07
CA ILE A 88 4.62 10.69 -1.12
C ILE A 88 3.12 10.94 -1.27
N ALA A 89 2.58 11.92 -0.53
CA ALA A 89 1.18 12.30 -0.65
C ALA A 89 0.85 12.74 -2.08
N LYS A 90 1.68 13.58 -2.68
CA LYS A 90 1.49 14.03 -4.06
C LYS A 90 1.61 12.89 -5.07
N ALA A 91 2.60 12.02 -4.90
CA ALA A 91 2.78 10.86 -5.76
C ALA A 91 1.57 9.92 -5.70
N SER A 92 1.00 9.70 -4.51
CA SER A 92 -0.18 8.86 -4.33
C SER A 92 -1.39 9.40 -5.09
N ILE A 93 -1.59 10.71 -5.10
CA ILE A 93 -2.68 11.33 -5.87
C ILE A 93 -2.49 11.09 -7.37
N ILE A 94 -1.27 11.27 -7.87
CA ILE A 94 -0.95 11.08 -9.29
C ILE A 94 -1.16 9.62 -9.69
N GLU A 95 -0.66 8.67 -8.90
CA GLU A 95 -0.82 7.25 -9.17
C GLU A 95 -2.28 6.83 -9.20
N GLY A 96 -3.08 7.32 -8.26
CA GLY A 96 -4.51 7.04 -8.22
C GLY A 96 -5.25 7.56 -9.45
N ALA A 97 -4.83 8.71 -10.01
CA ALA A 97 -5.41 9.24 -11.23
C ALA A 97 -5.04 8.43 -12.46
N LEU A 98 -3.90 7.72 -12.44
CA LEU A 98 -3.42 6.92 -13.58
C LEU A 98 -4.00 5.51 -13.62
N ILE A 99 -4.57 5.01 -12.52
CA ILE A 99 -5.07 3.65 -12.42
C ILE A 99 -6.60 3.66 -12.34
N PRO A 100 -7.32 3.32 -13.43
CA PRO A 100 -8.78 3.28 -13.42
C PRO A 100 -9.30 2.27 -12.39
N GLY A 101 -10.31 2.67 -11.63
CA GLY A 101 -10.94 1.81 -10.63
C GLY A 101 -10.25 1.79 -9.28
N LEU A 102 -9.11 2.46 -9.15
CA LEU A 102 -8.41 2.59 -7.87
C LEU A 102 -8.41 4.06 -7.43
N GLU A 103 -8.94 4.32 -6.25
CA GLU A 103 -8.93 5.64 -5.64
C GLU A 103 -7.92 5.65 -4.51
N ILE A 104 -6.88 6.48 -4.62
CA ILE A 104 -5.83 6.64 -3.60
C ILE A 104 -5.98 8.02 -2.98
N ARG A 105 -6.05 8.10 -1.65
CA ARG A 105 -6.18 9.37 -0.95
C ARG A 105 -5.12 9.47 0.16
N PRO A 106 -4.35 10.58 0.19
CA PRO A 106 -3.37 10.80 1.26
C PRO A 106 -4.02 11.38 2.51
N PHE A 107 -3.46 11.03 3.67
CA PHE A 107 -3.87 11.53 4.99
C PHE A 107 -2.63 11.83 5.82
N GLU A 108 -2.78 12.65 6.85
CA GLU A 108 -1.76 12.85 7.86
C GLU A 108 -1.67 11.62 8.78
N LEU A 109 -0.54 11.43 9.46
CA LEU A 109 -0.34 10.26 10.31
C LEU A 109 -1.33 10.17 11.48
N ASP A 110 -1.90 11.28 11.91
CA ASP A 110 -2.89 11.32 13.00
C ASP A 110 -4.34 11.26 12.53
N GLU A 111 -4.56 11.06 11.23
CA GLU A 111 -5.90 11.02 10.63
C GLU A 111 -6.44 9.60 10.41
N ASP A 112 -6.16 8.69 11.33
CA ASP A 112 -6.60 7.29 11.24
C ASP A 112 -8.11 7.16 11.06
N ALA A 113 -8.89 7.92 11.83
CA ALA A 113 -10.35 7.86 11.77
C ALA A 113 -10.88 8.31 10.41
N ALA A 114 -10.33 9.40 9.86
CA ALA A 114 -10.72 9.91 8.55
C ALA A 114 -10.35 8.92 7.44
N ALA A 115 -9.18 8.29 7.54
CA ALA A 115 -8.73 7.29 6.57
C ALA A 115 -9.63 6.07 6.57
N LEU A 116 -10.01 5.55 7.75
CA LEU A 116 -10.92 4.42 7.87
C LEU A 116 -12.30 4.75 7.35
N GLU A 117 -12.81 5.95 7.61
CA GLU A 117 -14.09 6.41 7.09
C GLU A 117 -14.09 6.44 5.57
N PHE A 118 -13.01 6.94 4.97
CA PHE A 118 -12.83 6.92 3.51
C PHE A 118 -12.87 5.49 2.96
N LEU A 119 -12.17 4.56 3.60
CA LEU A 119 -12.12 3.17 3.14
C LEU A 119 -13.46 2.46 3.26
N ARG A 120 -14.28 2.84 4.26
CA ARG A 120 -15.60 2.24 4.49
C ARG A 120 -16.70 2.83 3.60
N SER A 121 -16.43 3.95 2.96
CA SER A 121 -17.45 4.66 2.16
C SER A 121 -17.78 3.99 0.82
#